data_daefe8e2ae1e9bbaad3e2399ce888000
#
_entry.id   daefe8e2ae1e9bbaad3e2399ce888000
#
_cell.length_a   1.000
_cell.length_b   1.000
_cell.length_c   1.000
_cell.angle_alpha   90.00
_cell.angle_beta   90.00
_cell.angle_gamma   90.00
#
_symmetry.space_group_name_H-M   'P 1'
#
loop_
_entity.id
_entity.type
_entity.pdbx_description
1 polymer ?
#
loop_
_entity_poly.entity_id
_entity_poly.type
_entity_poly.pdbx_seq_one_letter_code
_entity_poly.pdbx_strand_id
1 'polypeptide(L)'
;MAAVTEAMVAQLGKDLGQAKLIDTHAHINVEHFAEDRDAVVERAAQAGLSHIVNMGDSMESSQSSVALTKAYPMVYTGVGIHPEEAHPMTQVDEDQLASWGALPKVVAIGEIGLDYYWEKDGDKRQLQRELFIRQLDLARQLHLPVCVHNREAHGDTMEILRKEGKGIVGVMHCFSGSLEIAQELVKMGWFIGVDGPLTFKNAAKLPEIVQKLPLERIVVETDCPYMAPVPMRGKRNEPAFVYHVAAKLAQLRGESLEKVARQTTANALELYPKLSL
;
A
#
# COMPACT_ATOMS: atom_id res chain seq x y z
N MET A 1 -19.47 -6.93 20.26
CA MET A 1 -18.55 -7.46 19.22
C MET A 1 -17.25 -7.83 19.92
N ALA A 2 -16.69 -9.03 19.68
CA ALA A 2 -15.45 -9.44 20.37
C ALA A 2 -14.31 -8.49 20.03
N ALA A 3 -13.57 -8.06 21.04
CA ALA A 3 -12.33 -7.29 20.87
C ALA A 3 -11.30 -8.16 20.12
N VAL A 4 -10.37 -7.51 19.42
CA VAL A 4 -9.18 -8.18 18.90
C VAL A 4 -8.39 -8.66 20.12
N THR A 5 -8.25 -9.97 20.30
CA THR A 5 -7.55 -10.51 21.46
C THR A 5 -6.14 -10.94 21.07
N GLU A 6 -5.20 -10.82 21.99
CA GLU A 6 -3.82 -11.32 21.81
C GLU A 6 -3.80 -12.79 21.37
N ALA A 7 -4.68 -13.62 21.94
CA ALA A 7 -4.79 -15.04 21.58
C ALA A 7 -5.19 -15.23 20.10
N MET A 8 -6.10 -14.40 19.58
CA MET A 8 -6.47 -14.44 18.17
C MET A 8 -5.26 -14.09 17.29
N VAL A 9 -4.57 -13.02 17.61
CA VAL A 9 -3.42 -12.53 16.83
C VAL A 9 -2.25 -13.52 16.86
N ALA A 10 -1.95 -14.09 18.04
CA ALA A 10 -0.94 -15.12 18.17
C ALA A 10 -1.27 -16.39 17.36
N GLN A 11 -2.56 -16.72 17.17
CA GLN A 11 -2.96 -17.83 16.31
C GLN A 11 -2.67 -17.54 14.84
N LEU A 12 -2.91 -16.30 14.36
CA LEU A 12 -2.57 -15.89 13.00
C LEU A 12 -1.09 -16.10 12.70
N GLY A 13 -0.22 -15.70 13.64
CA GLY A 13 1.23 -15.93 13.51
C GLY A 13 1.63 -17.41 13.45
N LYS A 14 0.94 -18.27 14.22
CA LYS A 14 1.20 -19.73 14.17
C LYS A 14 0.79 -20.35 12.84
N ASP A 15 -0.31 -19.90 12.25
CA ASP A 15 -0.83 -20.42 10.99
C ASP A 15 0.12 -20.11 9.80
N LEU A 16 0.96 -19.08 9.91
CA LEU A 16 2.00 -18.75 8.94
C LEU A 16 3.23 -19.67 9.01
N GLY A 17 3.41 -20.44 10.10
CA GLY A 17 4.60 -21.25 10.33
C GLY A 17 5.85 -20.39 10.41
N GLN A 18 6.81 -20.62 9.48
CA GLN A 18 8.05 -19.83 9.38
C GLN A 18 7.95 -18.67 8.40
N ALA A 19 6.86 -18.57 7.63
CA ALA A 19 6.65 -17.46 6.71
C ALA A 19 6.37 -16.19 7.47
N LYS A 20 6.69 -15.05 6.84
CA LYS A 20 6.36 -13.71 7.33
C LYS A 20 5.46 -13.03 6.32
N LEU A 21 4.77 -11.99 6.77
CA LEU A 21 4.03 -11.07 5.93
C LEU A 21 4.63 -9.67 6.02
N ILE A 22 4.44 -8.89 4.99
CA ILE A 22 4.67 -7.45 4.95
C ILE A 22 3.35 -6.80 4.60
N ASP A 23 2.92 -5.86 5.42
CA ASP A 23 1.83 -4.95 5.08
C ASP A 23 2.43 -3.82 4.23
N THR A 24 2.15 -3.83 2.92
CA THR A 24 2.79 -2.91 1.98
C THR A 24 2.13 -1.53 1.91
N HIS A 25 1.00 -1.34 2.60
CA HIS A 25 0.30 -0.06 2.66
C HIS A 25 -0.58 0.07 3.91
N ALA A 26 -0.22 0.97 4.80
CA ALA A 26 -0.92 1.27 6.05
C ALA A 26 -0.82 2.76 6.39
N HIS A 27 -1.76 3.27 7.20
CA HIS A 27 -1.74 4.65 7.73
C HIS A 27 -1.80 4.63 9.26
N ILE A 28 -0.80 4.04 9.93
CA ILE A 28 -0.78 3.96 11.39
C ILE A 28 -0.37 5.28 12.06
N ASN A 29 0.00 6.30 11.28
CA ASN A 29 0.30 7.65 11.76
C ASN A 29 -0.96 8.46 12.12
N VAL A 30 -2.13 8.10 11.59
CA VAL A 30 -3.37 8.87 11.76
C VAL A 30 -3.93 8.81 13.19
N GLU A 31 -4.81 9.77 13.51
CA GLU A 31 -5.43 9.94 14.82
C GLU A 31 -6.16 8.69 15.33
N HIS A 32 -6.72 7.89 14.43
CA HIS A 32 -7.39 6.63 14.77
C HIS A 32 -6.54 5.66 15.60
N PHE A 33 -5.22 5.81 15.56
CA PHE A 33 -4.26 4.97 16.30
C PHE A 33 -3.53 5.72 17.42
N ALA A 34 -3.86 6.98 17.68
CA ALA A 34 -3.11 7.81 18.64
C ALA A 34 -3.04 7.18 20.04
N GLU A 35 -4.14 6.57 20.51
CA GLU A 35 -4.24 6.02 21.85
C GLU A 35 -3.57 4.65 22.03
N ASP A 36 -3.48 3.84 20.95
CA ASP A 36 -3.04 2.42 21.06
C ASP A 36 -2.04 1.99 19.98
N ARG A 37 -1.34 2.93 19.34
CA ARG A 37 -0.39 2.66 18.24
C ARG A 37 0.68 1.63 18.62
N ASP A 38 1.25 1.72 19.82
CA ASP A 38 2.23 0.76 20.31
C ASP A 38 1.66 -0.66 20.32
N ALA A 39 0.46 -0.83 20.85
CA ALA A 39 -0.22 -2.11 20.89
C ALA A 39 -0.60 -2.63 19.49
N VAL A 40 -0.93 -1.74 18.55
CA VAL A 40 -1.19 -2.10 17.14
C VAL A 40 0.07 -2.66 16.48
N VAL A 41 1.22 -2.01 16.65
CA VAL A 41 2.50 -2.47 16.10
C VAL A 41 2.92 -3.80 16.74
N GLU A 42 2.72 -3.95 18.05
CA GLU A 42 3.00 -5.19 18.75
C GLU A 42 2.11 -6.34 18.24
N ARG A 43 0.81 -6.12 18.07
CA ARG A 43 -0.12 -7.11 17.47
C ARG A 43 0.31 -7.49 16.05
N ALA A 44 0.79 -6.54 15.24
CA ALA A 44 1.30 -6.85 13.91
C ALA A 44 2.50 -7.82 13.98
N ALA A 45 3.46 -7.57 14.86
CA ALA A 45 4.60 -8.45 15.07
C ALA A 45 4.16 -9.86 15.54
N GLN A 46 3.22 -9.94 16.50
CA GLN A 46 2.65 -11.19 16.99
C GLN A 46 1.87 -11.95 15.92
N ALA A 47 1.22 -11.24 14.97
CA ALA A 47 0.54 -11.84 13.82
C ALA A 47 1.50 -12.35 12.74
N GLY A 48 2.82 -12.20 12.94
CA GLY A 48 3.83 -12.71 12.03
C GLY A 48 4.26 -11.74 10.94
N LEU A 49 3.94 -10.45 11.06
CA LEU A 49 4.48 -9.44 10.15
C LEU A 49 5.96 -9.21 10.46
N SER A 50 6.77 -9.07 9.41
CA SER A 50 8.14 -8.60 9.51
C SER A 50 8.23 -7.08 9.39
N HIS A 51 7.41 -6.47 8.52
CA HIS A 51 7.42 -5.05 8.25
C HIS A 51 6.02 -4.48 8.02
N ILE A 52 5.91 -3.18 8.26
CA ILE A 52 4.75 -2.34 7.90
C ILE A 52 5.32 -1.18 7.08
N VAL A 53 4.76 -0.94 5.90
CA VAL A 53 5.06 0.25 5.10
C VAL A 53 3.93 1.25 5.31
N ASN A 54 4.21 2.27 6.13
CA ASN A 54 3.25 3.35 6.39
C ASN A 54 3.31 4.37 5.26
N MET A 55 2.17 4.84 4.75
CA MET A 55 2.15 5.83 3.68
C MET A 55 1.77 7.21 4.21
N GLY A 56 2.56 8.21 3.84
CA GLY A 56 2.19 9.61 3.98
C GLY A 56 1.27 10.02 2.83
N ASP A 57 0.29 10.87 3.12
CA ASP A 57 -0.71 11.36 2.16
C ASP A 57 -0.68 12.88 1.98
N SER A 58 0.10 13.58 2.80
CA SER A 58 0.34 15.02 2.78
C SER A 58 1.75 15.32 3.30
N MET A 59 2.19 16.58 3.25
CA MET A 59 3.48 16.97 3.82
C MET A 59 3.53 16.72 5.33
N GLU A 60 2.46 17.04 6.06
CA GLU A 60 2.35 16.80 7.50
C GLU A 60 2.33 15.30 7.83
N SER A 61 1.53 14.55 7.12
CA SER A 61 1.42 13.10 7.26
C SER A 61 2.73 12.40 6.90
N SER A 62 3.42 12.82 5.84
CA SER A 62 4.75 12.31 5.48
C SER A 62 5.78 12.58 6.59
N GLN A 63 5.76 13.76 7.20
CA GLN A 63 6.63 14.07 8.32
C GLN A 63 6.36 13.16 9.53
N SER A 64 5.09 12.96 9.88
CA SER A 64 4.70 12.07 10.99
C SER A 64 5.07 10.61 10.69
N SER A 65 4.90 10.17 9.45
CA SER A 65 5.27 8.83 8.98
C SER A 65 6.77 8.58 9.07
N VAL A 66 7.61 9.56 8.70
CA VAL A 66 9.06 9.51 8.90
C VAL A 66 9.42 9.39 10.38
N ALA A 67 8.69 10.08 11.27
CA ALA A 67 8.93 9.97 12.72
C ALA A 67 8.66 8.54 13.24
N LEU A 68 7.63 7.85 12.72
CA LEU A 68 7.32 6.47 13.11
C LEU A 68 8.45 5.49 12.76
N THR A 69 9.19 5.73 11.68
CA THR A 69 10.33 4.86 11.31
C THR A 69 11.46 4.86 12.36
N LYS A 70 11.55 5.92 13.15
CA LYS A 70 12.52 6.05 14.26
C LYS A 70 11.99 5.37 15.53
N ALA A 71 10.66 5.42 15.75
CA ALA A 71 10.04 4.86 16.93
C ALA A 71 9.92 3.33 16.85
N TYR A 72 9.65 2.80 15.65
CA TYR A 72 9.35 1.38 15.46
C TYR A 72 10.32 0.73 14.46
N PRO A 73 11.16 -0.23 14.89
CA PRO A 73 12.12 -0.90 14.01
C PRO A 73 11.51 -1.54 12.77
N MET A 74 10.30 -2.11 12.87
CA MET A 74 9.62 -2.78 11.78
C MET A 74 8.84 -1.84 10.83
N VAL A 75 8.77 -0.52 11.14
CA VAL A 75 8.05 0.44 10.31
C VAL A 75 8.99 1.11 9.33
N TYR A 76 8.61 1.08 8.07
CA TYR A 76 9.14 1.83 6.94
C TYR A 76 8.07 2.77 6.42
N THR A 77 8.40 3.68 5.50
CA THR A 77 7.41 4.64 5.01
C THR A 77 7.57 5.01 3.55
N GLY A 78 6.46 5.36 2.91
CA GLY A 78 6.43 6.21 1.73
C GLY A 78 6.18 7.66 2.12
N VAL A 79 6.59 8.60 1.28
CA VAL A 79 6.34 10.03 1.43
C VAL A 79 5.80 10.60 0.14
N GLY A 80 4.74 11.41 0.22
CA GLY A 80 4.09 11.97 -0.96
C GLY A 80 2.91 12.87 -0.61
N ILE A 81 2.24 13.34 -1.65
CA ILE A 81 1.04 14.17 -1.57
C ILE A 81 -0.06 13.46 -2.35
N HIS A 82 -1.06 12.99 -1.62
CA HIS A 82 -2.24 12.30 -2.14
C HIS A 82 -3.10 13.23 -3.03
N PRO A 83 -3.81 12.72 -4.02
CA PRO A 83 -4.65 13.56 -4.88
C PRO A 83 -5.73 14.36 -4.13
N GLU A 84 -6.24 13.90 -3.01
CA GLU A 84 -7.21 14.67 -2.20
C GLU A 84 -6.57 15.89 -1.51
N GLU A 85 -5.25 15.86 -1.28
CA GLU A 85 -4.44 16.95 -0.71
C GLU A 85 -3.76 17.80 -1.81
N ALA A 86 -4.20 17.65 -3.08
CA ALA A 86 -3.54 18.28 -4.21
C ALA A 86 -3.53 19.80 -4.12
N HIS A 87 -2.33 20.36 -4.20
CA HIS A 87 -2.03 21.78 -4.30
C HIS A 87 -0.89 22.01 -5.28
N PRO A 88 -0.67 23.25 -5.77
CA PRO A 88 0.49 23.53 -6.60
C PRO A 88 1.77 23.24 -5.82
N MET A 89 2.45 22.15 -6.17
CA MET A 89 3.67 21.72 -5.51
C MET A 89 4.76 22.78 -5.66
N THR A 90 5.29 23.26 -4.55
CA THR A 90 6.37 24.25 -4.52
C THR A 90 7.74 23.58 -4.60
N GLN A 91 8.81 24.37 -4.83
CA GLN A 91 10.18 23.86 -4.74
C GLN A 91 10.51 23.42 -3.30
N VAL A 92 9.94 24.08 -2.30
CA VAL A 92 10.14 23.72 -0.88
C VAL A 92 9.55 22.33 -0.58
N ASP A 93 8.36 22.02 -1.12
CA ASP A 93 7.75 20.70 -0.96
C ASP A 93 8.62 19.62 -1.62
N GLU A 94 9.10 19.88 -2.83
CA GLU A 94 9.95 18.96 -3.58
C GLU A 94 11.28 18.69 -2.87
N ASP A 95 11.96 19.73 -2.42
CA ASP A 95 13.22 19.62 -1.67
C ASP A 95 13.03 18.85 -0.35
N GLN A 96 11.88 19.05 0.32
CA GLN A 96 11.57 18.36 1.56
C GLN A 96 11.27 16.88 1.32
N LEU A 97 10.46 16.55 0.29
CA LEU A 97 10.19 15.16 -0.10
C LEU A 97 11.49 14.46 -0.53
N ALA A 98 12.36 15.15 -1.29
CA ALA A 98 13.66 14.63 -1.68
C ALA A 98 14.56 14.33 -0.45
N SER A 99 14.58 15.26 0.51
CA SER A 99 15.31 15.08 1.77
C SER A 99 14.82 13.85 2.55
N TRP A 100 13.51 13.67 2.67
CA TRP A 100 12.95 12.47 3.30
C TRP A 100 13.22 11.20 2.48
N GLY A 101 13.08 11.27 1.14
CA GLY A 101 13.33 10.15 0.23
C GLY A 101 14.76 9.60 0.32
N ALA A 102 15.73 10.43 0.73
CA ALA A 102 17.10 9.99 0.97
C ALA A 102 17.29 9.16 2.25
N LEU A 103 16.32 9.17 3.18
CA LEU A 103 16.41 8.44 4.44
C LEU A 103 16.37 6.91 4.21
N PRO A 104 17.09 6.11 5.01
CA PRO A 104 17.19 4.66 4.79
C PRO A 104 15.84 3.93 4.86
N LYS A 105 14.91 4.39 5.70
CA LYS A 105 13.60 3.76 5.89
C LYS A 105 12.46 4.41 5.08
N VAL A 106 12.77 5.36 4.21
CA VAL A 106 11.82 5.86 3.21
C VAL A 106 12.00 5.04 1.94
N VAL A 107 10.99 4.24 1.63
CA VAL A 107 11.07 3.17 0.63
C VAL A 107 10.35 3.50 -0.68
N ALA A 108 9.51 4.54 -0.70
CA ALA A 108 8.71 4.92 -1.86
C ALA A 108 8.41 6.41 -1.89
N ILE A 109 8.13 6.95 -3.06
CA ILE A 109 7.32 8.15 -3.23
C ILE A 109 5.85 7.68 -3.32
N GLY A 110 5.06 8.07 -2.33
CA GLY A 110 3.67 7.65 -2.17
C GLY A 110 3.13 8.06 -0.80
N GLU A 111 1.82 8.23 -0.70
CA GLU A 111 0.79 7.88 -1.68
C GLU A 111 0.58 9.02 -2.68
N ILE A 112 0.58 8.71 -3.98
CA ILE A 112 0.43 9.68 -5.06
C ILE A 112 -0.56 9.15 -6.09
N GLY A 113 -1.11 9.99 -6.97
CA GLY A 113 -1.99 9.48 -8.02
C GLY A 113 -3.19 10.37 -8.32
N LEU A 114 -4.35 9.75 -8.63
CA LEU A 114 -5.56 10.44 -9.04
C LEU A 114 -6.80 9.90 -8.31
N ASP A 115 -7.66 10.78 -7.81
CA ASP A 115 -8.99 10.47 -7.27
C ASP A 115 -10.06 11.32 -7.96
N TYR A 116 -10.87 10.68 -8.82
CA TYR A 116 -12.00 11.31 -9.50
C TYR A 116 -13.35 10.92 -8.87
N TYR A 117 -13.31 10.10 -7.83
CA TYR A 117 -14.51 9.79 -7.05
C TYR A 117 -14.92 10.99 -6.19
N TRP A 118 -13.98 11.56 -5.46
CA TRP A 118 -14.22 12.72 -4.63
C TRP A 118 -14.11 14.03 -5.42
N GLU A 119 -13.15 14.14 -6.33
CA GLU A 119 -12.97 15.37 -7.09
C GLU A 119 -13.73 15.34 -8.42
N LYS A 120 -14.65 16.29 -8.59
CA LYS A 120 -15.47 16.43 -9.80
C LYS A 120 -15.13 17.67 -10.62
N ASP A 121 -14.38 18.61 -10.05
CA ASP A 121 -13.93 19.82 -10.71
C ASP A 121 -12.79 19.55 -11.69
N GLY A 122 -12.91 20.06 -12.93
CA GLY A 122 -11.94 19.82 -14.00
C GLY A 122 -10.57 20.43 -13.72
N ASP A 123 -10.53 21.63 -13.16
CA ASP A 123 -9.27 22.34 -12.88
C ASP A 123 -8.51 21.63 -11.75
N LYS A 124 -9.23 21.15 -10.73
CA LYS A 124 -8.63 20.37 -9.65
C LYS A 124 -8.15 18.99 -10.11
N ARG A 125 -8.86 18.34 -11.02
CA ARG A 125 -8.37 17.10 -11.65
C ARG A 125 -7.10 17.34 -12.45
N GLN A 126 -7.02 18.47 -13.15
CA GLN A 126 -5.80 18.86 -13.85
C GLN A 126 -4.64 19.08 -12.87
N LEU A 127 -4.89 19.73 -11.73
CA LEU A 127 -3.91 19.90 -10.66
C LEU A 127 -3.42 18.55 -10.11
N GLN A 128 -4.33 17.57 -9.87
CA GLN A 128 -3.94 16.22 -9.48
C GLN A 128 -3.00 15.57 -10.51
N ARG A 129 -3.29 15.72 -11.81
CA ARG A 129 -2.44 15.18 -12.90
C ARG A 129 -1.04 15.80 -12.89
N GLU A 130 -0.96 17.12 -12.75
CA GLU A 130 0.32 17.84 -12.69
C GLU A 130 1.16 17.43 -11.48
N LEU A 131 0.49 17.35 -10.32
CA LEU A 131 1.13 16.90 -9.08
C LEU A 131 1.63 15.45 -9.18
N PHE A 132 0.82 14.55 -9.77
CA PHE A 132 1.20 13.16 -9.97
C PHE A 132 2.44 13.03 -10.86
N ILE A 133 2.48 13.78 -11.99
CA ILE A 133 3.63 13.79 -12.91
C ILE A 133 4.89 14.29 -12.20
N ARG A 134 4.79 15.39 -11.43
CA ARG A 134 5.95 15.92 -10.68
C ARG A 134 6.49 14.91 -9.68
N GLN A 135 5.62 14.20 -8.97
CA GLN A 135 6.04 13.20 -8.01
C GLN A 135 6.61 11.92 -8.66
N LEU A 136 6.15 11.55 -9.87
CA LEU A 136 6.81 10.52 -10.68
C LEU A 136 8.24 10.94 -11.07
N ASP A 137 8.44 12.19 -11.47
CA ASP A 137 9.77 12.71 -11.78
C ASP A 137 10.68 12.71 -10.56
N LEU A 138 10.18 13.12 -9.41
CA LEU A 138 10.92 13.06 -8.15
C LEU A 138 11.32 11.61 -7.81
N ALA A 139 10.40 10.66 -7.92
CA ALA A 139 10.67 9.24 -7.69
C ALA A 139 11.79 8.71 -8.60
N ARG A 140 11.77 9.12 -9.87
CA ARG A 140 12.82 8.77 -10.85
C ARG A 140 14.18 9.32 -10.45
N GLN A 141 14.24 10.59 -10.03
CA GLN A 141 15.47 11.25 -9.57
C GLN A 141 16.06 10.56 -8.33
N LEU A 142 15.20 10.12 -7.42
CA LEU A 142 15.58 9.45 -6.17
C LEU A 142 15.81 7.94 -6.32
N HIS A 143 15.53 7.38 -7.51
CA HIS A 143 15.53 5.93 -7.75
C HIS A 143 14.64 5.17 -6.75
N LEU A 144 13.51 5.75 -6.38
CA LEU A 144 12.53 5.14 -5.50
C LEU A 144 11.33 4.60 -6.29
N PRO A 145 10.76 3.47 -5.88
CA PRO A 145 9.48 3.02 -6.41
C PRO A 145 8.35 3.97 -6.00
N VAL A 146 7.19 3.81 -6.63
CA VAL A 146 6.01 4.62 -6.31
C VAL A 146 4.86 3.77 -5.80
N CYS A 147 4.08 4.34 -4.88
CA CYS A 147 2.79 3.79 -4.46
C CYS A 147 1.67 4.66 -5.00
N VAL A 148 0.83 4.09 -5.90
CA VAL A 148 -0.13 4.86 -6.68
C VAL A 148 -1.56 4.57 -6.24
N HIS A 149 -2.24 5.63 -5.81
CA HIS A 149 -3.68 5.71 -5.63
C HIS A 149 -4.39 5.91 -6.96
N ASN A 150 -5.47 5.17 -7.18
CA ASN A 150 -6.28 5.34 -8.38
C ASN A 150 -7.76 5.03 -8.10
N ARG A 151 -8.58 6.05 -8.05
CA ARG A 151 -10.02 5.88 -7.83
C ARG A 151 -10.84 6.60 -8.88
N GLU A 152 -11.59 5.83 -9.72
CA GLU A 152 -12.39 6.31 -10.85
C GLU A 152 -11.60 7.17 -11.88
N ALA A 153 -10.27 6.99 -11.94
CA ALA A 153 -9.36 7.75 -12.80
C ALA A 153 -8.50 6.84 -13.70
N HIS A 154 -8.90 5.59 -13.92
CA HIS A 154 -8.08 4.55 -14.59
C HIS A 154 -7.53 4.99 -15.94
N GLY A 155 -8.33 5.70 -16.77
CA GLY A 155 -7.90 6.15 -18.09
C GLY A 155 -6.71 7.10 -18.02
N ASP A 156 -6.85 8.16 -17.24
CA ASP A 156 -5.82 9.20 -17.07
C ASP A 156 -4.60 8.66 -16.34
N THR A 157 -4.80 7.85 -15.30
CA THR A 157 -3.69 7.19 -14.59
C THR A 157 -2.86 6.35 -15.54
N MET A 158 -3.48 5.49 -16.36
CA MET A 158 -2.76 4.66 -17.30
C MET A 158 -2.11 5.47 -18.42
N GLU A 159 -2.73 6.57 -18.87
CA GLU A 159 -2.13 7.48 -19.83
C GLU A 159 -0.84 8.12 -19.30
N ILE A 160 -0.88 8.62 -18.05
CA ILE A 160 0.28 9.21 -17.38
C ILE A 160 1.36 8.15 -17.20
N LEU A 161 1.04 6.96 -16.70
CA LEU A 161 2.03 5.92 -16.46
C LEU A 161 2.71 5.43 -17.76
N ARG A 162 1.98 5.36 -18.88
CA ARG A 162 2.59 5.02 -20.19
C ARG A 162 3.59 6.04 -20.67
N LYS A 163 3.34 7.32 -20.41
CA LYS A 163 4.20 8.44 -20.84
C LYS A 163 5.32 8.70 -19.86
N GLU A 164 4.96 8.90 -18.60
CA GLU A 164 5.84 9.42 -17.56
C GLU A 164 6.34 8.35 -16.59
N GLY A 165 5.70 7.15 -16.57
CA GLY A 165 6.10 6.05 -15.69
C GLY A 165 7.25 5.18 -16.20
N LYS A 166 7.83 5.47 -17.37
CA LYS A 166 8.91 4.65 -17.94
C LYS A 166 10.14 4.61 -17.02
N GLY A 167 10.61 3.39 -16.74
CA GLY A 167 11.77 3.16 -15.87
C GLY A 167 11.47 3.30 -14.37
N ILE A 168 10.23 3.55 -14.00
CA ILE A 168 9.78 3.56 -12.61
C ILE A 168 9.11 2.21 -12.30
N VAL A 169 9.47 1.58 -11.20
CA VAL A 169 8.75 0.45 -10.61
C VAL A 169 7.73 1.00 -9.61
N GLY A 170 6.57 0.39 -9.52
CA GLY A 170 5.58 0.83 -8.55
C GLY A 170 4.53 -0.23 -8.25
N VAL A 171 3.64 0.13 -7.34
CA VAL A 171 2.45 -0.62 -7.02
C VAL A 171 1.21 0.23 -7.30
N MET A 172 0.23 -0.37 -7.98
CA MET A 172 -1.12 0.16 -7.97
C MET A 172 -1.79 -0.37 -6.72
N HIS A 173 -1.84 0.45 -5.68
CA HIS A 173 -2.40 0.08 -4.40
C HIS A 173 -3.93 -0.02 -4.46
N CYS A 174 -4.55 -0.79 -3.55
CA CYS A 174 -6.00 -1.01 -3.44
C CYS A 174 -6.66 -1.22 -4.81
N PHE A 175 -6.11 -2.15 -5.59
CA PHE A 175 -6.43 -2.29 -7.01
C PHE A 175 -7.92 -2.52 -7.26
N SER A 176 -8.55 -1.64 -8.03
CA SER A 176 -9.98 -1.67 -8.38
C SER A 176 -10.26 -1.68 -9.90
N GLY A 177 -9.20 -1.79 -10.71
CA GLY A 177 -9.29 -1.76 -12.18
C GLY A 177 -9.81 -3.05 -12.82
N SER A 178 -9.68 -3.13 -14.14
CA SER A 178 -10.01 -4.33 -14.92
C SER A 178 -8.81 -5.30 -15.02
N LEU A 179 -9.07 -6.53 -15.46
CA LEU A 179 -8.01 -7.52 -15.71
C LEU A 179 -7.00 -7.01 -16.76
N GLU A 180 -7.48 -6.34 -17.80
CA GLU A 180 -6.63 -5.79 -18.87
C GLU A 180 -5.66 -4.73 -18.32
N ILE A 181 -6.15 -3.83 -17.45
CA ILE A 181 -5.31 -2.83 -16.77
C ILE A 181 -4.27 -3.53 -15.88
N ALA A 182 -4.69 -4.52 -15.10
CA ALA A 182 -3.77 -5.27 -14.25
C ALA A 182 -2.68 -5.98 -15.06
N GLN A 183 -3.06 -6.62 -16.18
CA GLN A 183 -2.12 -7.28 -17.08
C GLN A 183 -1.16 -6.30 -17.76
N GLU A 184 -1.63 -5.11 -18.10
CA GLU A 184 -0.78 -4.06 -18.65
C GLU A 184 0.24 -3.56 -17.62
N LEU A 185 -0.19 -3.26 -16.40
CA LEU A 185 0.70 -2.89 -15.29
C LEU A 185 1.77 -3.95 -15.03
N VAL A 186 1.36 -5.23 -14.99
CA VAL A 186 2.30 -6.35 -14.83
C VAL A 186 3.33 -6.42 -15.98
N LYS A 187 2.91 -6.18 -17.24
CA LYS A 187 3.83 -6.10 -18.39
C LYS A 187 4.79 -4.93 -18.30
N MET A 188 4.39 -3.84 -17.64
CA MET A 188 5.25 -2.69 -17.35
C MET A 188 6.23 -2.95 -16.18
N GLY A 189 6.15 -4.13 -15.52
CA GLY A 189 6.97 -4.49 -14.36
C GLY A 189 6.39 -4.05 -13.01
N TRP A 190 5.14 -3.59 -12.99
CA TRP A 190 4.48 -3.10 -11.80
C TRP A 190 3.85 -4.22 -10.96
N PHE A 191 3.61 -3.90 -9.70
CA PHE A 191 2.90 -4.75 -8.75
C PHE A 191 1.45 -4.31 -8.58
N ILE A 192 0.61 -5.27 -8.16
CA ILE A 192 -0.81 -5.07 -7.87
C ILE A 192 -1.00 -5.26 -6.37
N GLY A 193 -1.41 -4.20 -5.69
CA GLY A 193 -1.76 -4.21 -4.27
C GLY A 193 -3.17 -4.74 -4.06
N VAL A 194 -3.32 -5.70 -3.16
CA VAL A 194 -4.63 -6.26 -2.81
C VAL A 194 -4.85 -6.20 -1.30
N ASP A 195 -6.03 -5.75 -0.92
CA ASP A 195 -6.41 -5.40 0.44
C ASP A 195 -7.77 -5.99 0.85
N GLY A 196 -8.38 -5.46 1.89
CA GLY A 196 -9.65 -5.92 2.47
C GLY A 196 -10.77 -6.22 1.48
N PRO A 197 -11.03 -5.38 0.48
CA PRO A 197 -11.99 -5.62 -0.62
C PRO A 197 -11.93 -7.00 -1.25
N LEU A 198 -10.75 -7.64 -1.35
CA LEU A 198 -10.65 -9.01 -1.86
C LEU A 198 -11.51 -10.01 -1.06
N THR A 199 -11.76 -9.74 0.21
CA THR A 199 -12.52 -10.62 1.11
C THR A 199 -14.01 -10.34 1.09
N PHE A 200 -14.47 -9.26 0.44
CA PHE A 200 -15.87 -8.84 0.52
C PHE A 200 -16.79 -9.74 -0.32
N LYS A 201 -18.01 -9.96 0.19
CA LYS A 201 -18.99 -10.79 -0.52
C LYS A 201 -19.39 -10.25 -1.89
N ASN A 202 -19.30 -8.93 -2.07
CA ASN A 202 -19.63 -8.24 -3.32
C ASN A 202 -18.38 -7.92 -4.18
N ALA A 203 -17.23 -8.48 -3.86
CA ALA A 203 -16.03 -8.38 -4.69
C ALA A 203 -16.25 -9.16 -6.00
N ALA A 204 -16.71 -8.49 -7.06
CA ALA A 204 -17.09 -9.14 -8.30
C ALA A 204 -15.89 -9.46 -9.20
N LYS A 205 -14.97 -8.52 -9.38
CA LYS A 205 -13.86 -8.61 -10.35
C LYS A 205 -12.54 -9.06 -9.73
N LEU A 206 -12.20 -8.52 -8.58
CA LEU A 206 -10.89 -8.70 -7.94
C LEU A 206 -10.54 -10.18 -7.69
N PRO A 207 -11.48 -11.07 -7.25
CA PRO A 207 -11.21 -12.50 -7.11
C PRO A 207 -10.75 -13.17 -8.42
N GLU A 208 -11.36 -12.84 -9.54
CA GLU A 208 -10.96 -13.38 -10.86
C GLU A 208 -9.59 -12.84 -11.29
N ILE A 209 -9.34 -11.55 -11.05
CA ILE A 209 -8.07 -10.90 -11.40
C ILE A 209 -6.91 -11.56 -10.67
N VAL A 210 -7.00 -11.74 -9.35
CA VAL A 210 -5.91 -12.34 -8.57
C VAL A 210 -5.66 -13.82 -8.87
N GLN A 211 -6.64 -14.51 -9.45
CA GLN A 211 -6.45 -15.89 -9.93
C GLN A 211 -5.69 -15.95 -11.26
N LYS A 212 -5.84 -14.94 -12.12
CA LYS A 212 -5.26 -14.88 -13.47
C LYS A 212 -3.88 -14.21 -13.52
N LEU A 213 -3.56 -13.35 -12.56
CA LEU A 213 -2.27 -12.69 -12.50
C LEU A 213 -1.17 -13.65 -11.98
N PRO A 214 0.10 -13.45 -12.39
CA PRO A 214 1.22 -14.12 -11.76
C PRO A 214 1.30 -13.71 -10.28
N LEU A 215 1.47 -14.69 -9.37
CA LEU A 215 1.56 -14.41 -7.94
C LEU A 215 2.78 -13.54 -7.61
N GLU A 216 3.81 -13.62 -8.43
CA GLU A 216 5.06 -12.84 -8.38
C GLU A 216 4.86 -11.33 -8.57
N ARG A 217 3.65 -10.89 -8.93
CA ARG A 217 3.30 -9.47 -9.14
C ARG A 217 2.17 -8.98 -8.23
N ILE A 218 1.83 -9.75 -7.20
CA ILE A 218 0.82 -9.38 -6.21
C ILE A 218 1.51 -9.11 -4.87
N VAL A 219 1.18 -7.98 -4.25
CA VAL A 219 1.50 -7.67 -2.85
C VAL A 219 0.22 -7.57 -2.04
N VAL A 220 0.32 -7.79 -0.73
CA VAL A 220 -0.82 -7.72 0.19
C VAL A 220 -0.66 -6.54 1.13
N GLU A 221 -1.79 -5.89 1.42
CA GLU A 221 -1.82 -4.68 2.22
C GLU A 221 -3.11 -4.58 3.03
N THR A 222 -3.17 -3.63 3.96
CA THR A 222 -4.39 -3.41 4.75
C THR A 222 -5.14 -2.15 4.36
N ASP A 223 -4.46 -1.09 4.00
CA ASP A 223 -5.01 0.26 3.89
C ASP A 223 -5.67 0.71 5.22
N CYS A 224 -5.11 0.25 6.34
CA CYS A 224 -5.67 0.55 7.65
C CYS A 224 -5.48 2.04 8.02
N PRO A 225 -6.49 2.66 8.67
CA PRO A 225 -7.61 2.09 9.43
C PRO A 225 -8.84 1.71 8.60
N TYR A 226 -8.77 1.86 7.29
CA TYR A 226 -9.87 1.66 6.35
C TYR A 226 -9.98 0.19 5.90
N MET A 227 -10.99 -0.14 5.11
CA MET A 227 -11.12 -1.37 4.33
C MET A 227 -10.96 -2.69 5.10
N ALA A 228 -11.33 -2.73 6.41
CA ALA A 228 -11.19 -3.93 7.24
C ALA A 228 -11.70 -5.20 6.53
N PRO A 229 -10.87 -6.27 6.43
CA PRO A 229 -11.24 -7.50 5.74
C PRO A 229 -12.30 -8.31 6.52
N VAL A 230 -12.98 -9.26 5.86
CA VAL A 230 -13.75 -10.29 6.56
C VAL A 230 -12.74 -11.22 7.28
N PRO A 231 -12.96 -11.58 8.58
CA PRO A 231 -14.17 -11.38 9.37
C PRO A 231 -14.25 -10.06 10.16
N MET A 232 -13.32 -9.14 9.96
CA MET A 232 -13.17 -7.92 10.78
C MET A 232 -14.04 -6.74 10.30
N ARG A 233 -14.91 -6.91 9.31
CA ARG A 233 -15.81 -5.86 8.81
C ARG A 233 -16.53 -5.11 9.91
N GLY A 234 -16.59 -3.76 9.77
CA GLY A 234 -17.22 -2.88 10.76
C GLY A 234 -16.38 -2.56 11.99
N LYS A 235 -15.12 -3.04 12.03
CA LYS A 235 -14.11 -2.64 13.02
C LYS A 235 -13.08 -1.73 12.35
N ARG A 236 -12.31 -0.97 13.13
CA ARG A 236 -11.08 -0.32 12.66
C ARG A 236 -10.14 -1.40 12.14
N ASN A 237 -9.63 -1.21 10.93
CA ASN A 237 -8.60 -2.09 10.37
C ASN A 237 -7.26 -1.85 11.07
N GLU A 238 -6.36 -2.83 11.03
CA GLU A 238 -5.00 -2.72 11.55
C GLU A 238 -4.05 -3.65 10.78
N PRO A 239 -2.72 -3.41 10.80
CA PRO A 239 -1.76 -4.17 10.00
C PRO A 239 -1.82 -5.69 10.21
N ALA A 240 -2.11 -6.16 11.43
CA ALA A 240 -2.28 -7.59 11.73
C ALA A 240 -3.30 -8.28 10.82
N PHE A 241 -4.27 -7.54 10.29
CA PHE A 241 -5.34 -8.09 9.47
C PHE A 241 -4.95 -8.36 8.00
N VAL A 242 -3.73 -7.97 7.57
CA VAL A 242 -3.20 -8.38 6.26
C VAL A 242 -3.16 -9.91 6.12
N TYR A 243 -3.07 -10.63 7.23
CA TYR A 243 -3.23 -12.09 7.28
C TYR A 243 -4.50 -12.56 6.56
N HIS A 244 -5.65 -11.91 6.83
CA HIS A 244 -6.93 -12.31 6.23
C HIS A 244 -6.96 -12.07 4.71
N VAL A 245 -6.26 -11.06 4.24
CA VAL A 245 -6.07 -10.78 2.80
C VAL A 245 -5.22 -11.89 2.18
N ALA A 246 -4.07 -12.22 2.77
CA ALA A 246 -3.20 -13.30 2.31
C ALA A 246 -3.91 -14.68 2.33
N ALA A 247 -4.66 -14.98 3.39
CA ALA A 247 -5.44 -16.21 3.50
C ALA A 247 -6.53 -16.31 2.42
N LYS A 248 -7.20 -15.18 2.12
CA LYS A 248 -8.19 -15.13 1.03
C LYS A 248 -7.55 -15.30 -0.34
N LEU A 249 -6.40 -14.70 -0.57
CA LEU A 249 -5.63 -14.87 -1.81
C LEU A 249 -5.22 -16.34 -1.99
N ALA A 250 -4.71 -16.99 -0.93
CA ALA A 250 -4.35 -18.40 -0.93
C ALA A 250 -5.56 -19.30 -1.27
N GLN A 251 -6.70 -19.06 -0.61
CA GLN A 251 -7.95 -19.77 -0.87
C GLN A 251 -8.38 -19.67 -2.35
N LEU A 252 -8.36 -18.45 -2.92
CA LEU A 252 -8.79 -18.20 -4.29
C LEU A 252 -7.88 -18.87 -5.33
N ARG A 253 -6.60 -18.97 -5.03
CA ARG A 253 -5.61 -19.58 -5.91
C ARG A 253 -5.44 -21.09 -5.70
N GLY A 254 -6.06 -21.67 -4.68
CA GLY A 254 -5.87 -23.07 -4.31
C GLY A 254 -4.44 -23.39 -3.84
N GLU A 255 -3.78 -22.40 -3.23
CA GLU A 255 -2.41 -22.50 -2.75
C GLU A 255 -2.36 -22.51 -1.21
N SER A 256 -1.25 -22.94 -0.62
CA SER A 256 -1.08 -22.84 0.82
C SER A 256 -0.84 -21.38 1.25
N LEU A 257 -1.31 -21.02 2.45
CA LEU A 257 -1.06 -19.72 3.04
C LEU A 257 0.43 -19.41 3.15
N GLU A 258 1.23 -20.41 3.56
CA GLU A 258 2.67 -20.28 3.68
C GLU A 258 3.32 -19.91 2.33
N LYS A 259 2.92 -20.56 1.23
CA LYS A 259 3.43 -20.25 -0.12
C LYS A 259 3.07 -18.80 -0.52
N VAL A 260 1.82 -18.40 -0.31
CA VAL A 260 1.37 -17.04 -0.63
C VAL A 260 2.11 -16.00 0.23
N ALA A 261 2.25 -16.24 1.53
CA ALA A 261 2.98 -15.34 2.42
C ALA A 261 4.46 -15.19 2.00
N ARG A 262 5.14 -16.29 1.70
CA ARG A 262 6.53 -16.23 1.20
C ARG A 262 6.66 -15.47 -0.10
N GLN A 263 5.77 -15.71 -1.06
CA GLN A 263 5.84 -15.05 -2.35
C GLN A 263 5.50 -13.56 -2.25
N THR A 264 4.42 -13.19 -1.56
CA THR A 264 4.05 -11.78 -1.42
C THR A 264 5.07 -10.98 -0.60
N THR A 265 5.74 -11.62 0.36
CA THR A 265 6.88 -11.01 1.06
C THR A 265 8.08 -10.81 0.13
N ALA A 266 8.42 -11.81 -0.69
CA ALA A 266 9.49 -11.66 -1.69
C ALA A 266 9.17 -10.53 -2.69
N ASN A 267 7.90 -10.43 -3.12
CA ASN A 267 7.43 -9.36 -4.00
C ASN A 267 7.55 -7.97 -3.35
N ALA A 268 7.22 -7.87 -2.05
CA ALA A 268 7.36 -6.61 -1.31
C ALA A 268 8.83 -6.17 -1.18
N LEU A 269 9.75 -7.11 -1.00
CA LEU A 269 11.20 -6.84 -0.99
C LEU A 269 11.73 -6.46 -2.38
N GLU A 270 11.19 -7.04 -3.46
CA GLU A 270 11.51 -6.63 -4.83
C GLU A 270 10.96 -5.23 -5.12
N LEU A 271 9.71 -4.96 -4.71
CA LEU A 271 9.06 -3.64 -4.88
C LEU A 271 9.80 -2.55 -4.12
N TYR A 272 10.18 -2.79 -2.88
CA TYR A 272 10.80 -1.83 -1.97
C TYR A 272 12.23 -2.26 -1.58
N PRO A 273 13.24 -2.01 -2.44
CA PRO A 273 14.60 -2.55 -2.23
C PRO A 273 15.30 -2.08 -0.95
N LYS A 274 14.82 -1.00 -0.33
CA LYS A 274 15.35 -0.55 0.98
C LYS A 274 14.79 -1.37 2.17
N LEU A 275 13.78 -2.24 1.97
CA LEU A 275 13.38 -3.20 3.01
C LEU A 275 14.47 -4.25 3.18
N SER A 276 14.76 -4.61 4.43
CA SER A 276 15.73 -5.69 4.75
C SER A 276 15.13 -6.60 5.81
N LEU A 277 15.12 -7.91 5.56
CA LEU A 277 14.67 -8.93 6.53
C LEU A 277 15.74 -9.22 7.57
#